data_800bf500ce69ffce362cdb68ed886f2b
#
_entry.id   800bf500ce69ffce362cdb68ed886f2b
#
_cell.length_a   1.000
_cell.length_b   1.000
_cell.length_c   1.000
_cell.angle_alpha   90.00
_cell.angle_beta   90.00
_cell.angle_gamma   90.00
#
_symmetry.space_group_name_H-M   'P 1'
#
loop_
_entity.id
_entity.type
_entity.pdbx_description
1 polymer ?
#
loop_
_entity_poly.entity_id
_entity_poly.type
_entity_poly.pdbx_seq_one_letter_code
_entity_poly.pdbx_strand_id
1 'polypeptide(L)'
;MNKLKFTVIGGDLRSAFACRYLKEKGFEADTFLLDDAPVLSDDEKRDAFPYSDCYILGLPAADEHALISAPLSRRSLSVKDFFSLVPKNSHVSGGLLSGEFYELAKEKNIRLSDYYRSEELQIKNSVPTAEGAIEIAMREMPVTL
;
A
#
# COMPACT_ATOMS: atom_id res chain seq x y z
N MET A 1 -4.44 23.27 -6.18
CA MET A 1 -5.03 21.95 -5.95
C MET A 1 -3.97 21.02 -5.39
N ASN A 2 -4.23 20.42 -4.25
CA ASN A 2 -3.26 19.52 -3.63
C ASN A 2 -3.23 18.18 -4.35
N LYS A 3 -2.03 17.69 -4.62
CA LYS A 3 -1.86 16.36 -5.18
C LYS A 3 -2.09 15.32 -4.09
N LEU A 4 -2.64 14.19 -4.48
CA LEU A 4 -2.72 13.05 -3.58
C LEU A 4 -1.31 12.55 -3.27
N LYS A 5 -1.10 12.21 -2.02
CA LYS A 5 0.15 11.63 -1.57
C LYS A 5 -0.06 10.15 -1.23
N PHE A 6 0.83 9.32 -1.75
CA PHE A 6 0.81 7.87 -1.55
C PHE A 6 2.01 7.43 -0.73
N THR A 7 1.82 6.39 0.05
CA THR A 7 2.93 5.65 0.65
C THR A 7 2.78 4.19 0.31
N VAL A 8 3.82 3.60 -0.25
CA VAL A 8 3.87 2.17 -0.53
C VAL A 8 4.57 1.51 0.65
N ILE A 9 3.90 0.57 1.30
CA ILE A 9 4.41 -0.05 2.53
C ILE A 9 4.67 -1.53 2.31
N GLY A 10 5.91 -1.93 2.57
CA GLY A 10 6.30 -3.33 2.49
C GLY A 10 6.13 -3.93 1.11
N GLY A 11 5.85 -5.22 1.06
CA GLY A 11 5.77 -5.93 -0.20
C GLY A 11 7.13 -6.28 -0.76
N ASP A 12 7.13 -6.77 -1.99
CA ASP A 12 8.35 -7.16 -2.69
C ASP A 12 8.76 -6.11 -3.73
N LEU A 13 9.57 -6.49 -4.73
CA LEU A 13 10.02 -5.58 -5.77
C LEU A 13 8.86 -4.95 -6.55
N ARG A 14 7.73 -5.63 -6.67
CA ARG A 14 6.55 -5.06 -7.34
C ARG A 14 6.07 -3.80 -6.63
N SER A 15 6.16 -3.77 -5.30
CA SER A 15 5.79 -2.60 -4.50
C SER A 15 6.75 -1.44 -4.75
N ALA A 16 8.05 -1.72 -4.87
CA ALA A 16 9.02 -0.68 -5.19
C ALA A 16 8.76 -0.06 -6.57
N PHE A 17 8.43 -0.89 -7.56
CA PHE A 17 8.06 -0.40 -8.88
C PHE A 17 6.74 0.38 -8.86
N ALA A 18 5.82 0.01 -7.97
CA ALA A 18 4.57 0.75 -7.80
C ALA A 18 4.85 2.20 -7.35
N CYS A 19 5.81 2.40 -6.45
CA CYS A 19 6.21 3.73 -6.04
C CYS A 19 6.73 4.54 -7.23
N ARG A 20 7.58 3.95 -8.06
CA ARG A 20 8.10 4.61 -9.25
C ARG A 20 7.01 4.93 -10.25
N TYR A 21 6.08 4.00 -10.44
CA TYR A 21 4.94 4.21 -11.33
C TYR A 21 4.11 5.42 -10.89
N LEU A 22 3.83 5.54 -9.60
CA LEU A 22 3.09 6.68 -9.06
C LEU A 22 3.79 8.00 -9.34
N LYS A 23 5.11 8.04 -9.15
CA LYS A 23 5.90 9.25 -9.43
C LYS A 23 5.88 9.61 -10.92
N GLU A 24 5.95 8.62 -11.79
CA GLU A 24 5.87 8.84 -13.24
C GLU A 24 4.53 9.42 -13.65
N LYS A 25 3.46 9.09 -12.90
CA LYS A 25 2.12 9.65 -13.13
C LYS A 25 1.94 11.04 -12.50
N GLY A 26 2.96 11.56 -11.84
CA GLY A 26 2.93 12.91 -11.28
C GLY A 26 2.47 13.00 -9.83
N PHE A 27 2.32 11.88 -9.14
CA PHE A 27 1.93 11.86 -7.72
C PHE A 27 3.15 11.93 -6.81
N GLU A 28 2.93 12.42 -5.59
CA GLU A 28 3.92 12.27 -4.54
C GLU A 28 3.83 10.85 -3.99
N ALA A 29 4.96 10.20 -3.82
CA ALA A 29 5.00 8.84 -3.30
C ALA A 29 6.24 8.62 -2.44
N ASP A 30 6.03 8.05 -1.26
CA ASP A 30 7.08 7.61 -0.35
C ASP A 30 7.01 6.10 -0.20
N THR A 31 8.04 5.52 0.40
CA THR A 31 8.05 4.11 0.76
C THR A 31 8.30 3.95 2.26
N PHE A 32 7.84 2.83 2.79
CA PHE A 32 8.13 2.43 4.17
C PHE A 32 8.26 0.91 4.21
N LEU A 33 9.21 0.37 4.93
CA LEU A 33 9.52 -1.06 4.99
C LEU A 33 9.95 -1.65 3.63
N LEU A 34 10.69 -0.84 2.86
CA LEU A 34 11.32 -1.27 1.61
C LEU A 34 12.81 -0.92 1.64
N ASP A 35 13.42 -1.02 2.81
CA ASP A 35 14.78 -0.56 3.07
C ASP A 35 15.84 -1.22 2.20
N ASP A 36 15.63 -2.49 1.86
CA ASP A 36 16.59 -3.29 1.10
C ASP A 36 16.22 -3.39 -0.39
N ALA A 37 15.26 -2.60 -0.85
CA ALA A 37 14.86 -2.62 -2.26
C ALA A 37 15.93 -1.96 -3.14
N PRO A 38 16.58 -2.71 -4.06
CA PRO A 38 17.71 -2.18 -4.82
C PRO A 38 17.32 -1.13 -5.86
N VAL A 39 16.06 -1.09 -6.28
CA VAL A 39 15.59 -0.14 -7.29
C VAL A 39 15.27 1.23 -6.71
N LEU A 40 15.28 1.38 -5.38
CA LEU A 40 14.98 2.64 -4.71
C LEU A 40 16.27 3.31 -4.26
N SER A 41 16.34 4.63 -4.42
CA SER A 41 17.42 5.43 -3.85
C SER A 41 17.17 5.67 -2.36
N ASP A 42 18.20 6.11 -1.65
CA ASP A 42 18.08 6.40 -0.22
C ASP A 42 17.06 7.51 0.05
N ASP A 43 16.89 8.45 -0.89
CA ASP A 43 15.90 9.51 -0.78
C ASP A 43 14.47 9.01 -0.80
N GLU A 44 14.24 7.84 -1.39
CA GLU A 44 12.91 7.25 -1.50
C GLU A 44 12.54 6.37 -0.30
N LYS A 45 13.50 6.08 0.55
CA LYS A 45 13.31 5.23 1.74
C LYS A 45 13.09 6.10 2.98
N ARG A 46 12.15 5.74 3.81
CA ARG A 46 11.82 6.50 5.02
C ARG A 46 12.02 5.66 6.27
N ASP A 47 12.62 6.28 7.30
CA ASP A 47 12.79 5.66 8.61
C ASP A 47 11.55 5.86 9.48
N ALA A 48 10.86 6.98 9.31
CA ALA A 48 9.64 7.27 10.04
C ALA A 48 8.42 7.00 9.16
N PHE A 49 7.31 6.63 9.80
CA PHE A 49 6.06 6.34 9.10
C PHE A 49 5.55 7.61 8.41
N PRO A 50 5.41 7.61 7.08
CA PRO A 50 5.00 8.80 6.35
C PRO A 50 3.51 9.12 6.53
N TYR A 51 3.19 10.40 6.53
CA TYR A 51 1.81 10.85 6.49
C TYR A 51 1.35 10.92 5.03
N SER A 52 0.29 10.23 4.69
CA SER A 52 -0.20 10.15 3.32
C SER A 52 -1.72 10.07 3.26
N ASP A 53 -2.26 10.32 2.09
CA ASP A 53 -3.70 10.18 1.83
C ASP A 53 -4.08 8.73 1.55
N CYS A 54 -3.16 7.97 0.98
CA CYS A 54 -3.38 6.59 0.60
C CYS A 54 -2.14 5.76 0.91
N TYR A 55 -2.38 4.59 1.47
CA TYR A 55 -1.33 3.61 1.77
C TYR A 55 -1.56 2.36 0.96
N ILE A 56 -0.52 1.90 0.27
CA ILE A 56 -0.60 0.74 -0.60
C ILE A 56 0.27 -0.37 -0.04
N LEU A 57 -0.38 -1.48 0.28
CA LEU A 57 0.29 -2.67 0.81
C LEU A 57 0.51 -3.68 -0.32
N GLY A 58 1.35 -4.67 -0.06
CA GLY A 58 1.64 -5.72 -1.03
C GLY A 58 0.56 -6.79 -1.13
N LEU A 59 0.93 -7.89 -1.75
CA LEU A 59 0.08 -9.07 -1.92
C LEU A 59 0.90 -10.31 -1.51
N PRO A 60 0.53 -11.02 -0.46
CA PRO A 60 -0.50 -10.66 0.52
C PRO A 60 -0.07 -9.45 1.37
N ALA A 61 -1.06 -8.72 1.86
CA ALA A 61 -0.79 -7.51 2.66
C ALA A 61 -0.12 -7.84 4.01
N ALA A 62 -0.45 -8.98 4.58
CA ALA A 62 0.12 -9.42 5.86
C ALA A 62 0.42 -10.91 5.83
N ASP A 63 1.30 -11.34 6.73
CA ASP A 63 1.64 -12.74 6.88
C ASP A 63 0.72 -13.43 7.92
N GLU A 64 1.00 -14.70 8.19
CA GLU A 64 0.24 -15.54 9.13
C GLU A 64 0.35 -15.08 10.58
N HIS A 65 1.34 -14.24 10.90
CA HIS A 65 1.56 -13.71 12.25
C HIS A 65 0.98 -12.31 12.44
N ALA A 66 0.12 -11.86 11.52
CA ALA A 66 -0.47 -10.53 11.52
C ALA A 66 0.57 -9.40 11.46
N LEU A 67 1.68 -9.66 10.77
CA LEU A 67 2.69 -8.64 10.46
C LEU A 67 2.51 -8.22 9.00
N ILE A 68 2.68 -6.92 8.74
CA ILE A 68 2.68 -6.43 7.37
C ILE A 68 3.78 -7.15 6.58
N SER A 69 3.44 -7.70 5.43
CA SER A 69 4.40 -8.42 4.61
C SER A 69 5.46 -7.47 4.09
N ALA A 70 6.72 -7.67 4.51
CA ALA A 70 7.81 -6.77 4.19
C ALA A 70 9.14 -7.53 4.02
N PRO A 71 9.23 -8.40 2.99
CA PRO A 71 10.43 -9.22 2.79
C PRO A 71 11.68 -8.42 2.45
N LEU A 72 11.55 -7.16 2.03
CA LEU A 72 12.68 -6.29 1.70
C LEU A 72 13.00 -5.30 2.82
N SER A 73 12.65 -5.64 4.05
CA SER A 73 12.97 -4.83 5.22
C SER A 73 13.34 -5.74 6.38
N ARG A 74 14.25 -5.26 7.22
CA ARG A 74 14.60 -5.94 8.48
C ARG A 74 13.69 -5.51 9.62
N ARG A 75 12.96 -4.43 9.41
CA ARG A 75 11.98 -3.92 10.37
C ARG A 75 10.67 -4.66 10.20
N SER A 76 9.89 -4.72 11.25
CA SER A 76 8.56 -5.32 11.20
C SER A 76 7.52 -4.36 11.75
N LEU A 77 6.27 -4.55 11.32
CA LEU A 77 5.16 -3.72 11.75
C LEU A 77 3.91 -4.62 11.79
N SER A 78 3.28 -4.69 12.95
CA SER A 78 2.05 -5.47 13.04
C SER A 78 0.91 -4.74 12.35
N VAL A 79 -0.12 -5.48 11.94
CA VAL A 79 -1.33 -4.90 11.34
C VAL A 79 -1.96 -3.90 12.32
N LYS A 80 -2.00 -4.26 13.59
CA LYS A 80 -2.55 -3.39 14.63
C LYS A 80 -1.79 -2.08 14.76
N ASP A 81 -0.47 -2.15 14.79
CA ASP A 81 0.37 -0.95 14.89
C ASP A 81 0.28 -0.11 13.62
N PHE A 82 0.18 -0.75 12.47
CA PHE A 82 -0.03 -0.04 11.21
C PHE A 82 -1.28 0.84 11.29
N PHE A 83 -2.40 0.27 11.70
CA PHE A 83 -3.64 1.06 11.81
C PHE A 83 -3.58 2.13 12.89
N SER A 84 -2.75 1.96 13.92
CA SER A 84 -2.57 3.03 14.91
C SER A 84 -1.79 4.22 14.35
N LEU A 85 -1.00 4.00 13.31
CA LEU A 85 -0.18 5.04 12.68
C LEU A 85 -0.89 5.71 11.50
N VAL A 86 -1.81 5.02 10.85
CA VAL A 86 -2.51 5.54 9.66
C VAL A 86 -3.47 6.67 10.08
N PRO A 87 -3.42 7.82 9.40
CA PRO A 87 -4.33 8.92 9.72
C PRO A 87 -5.80 8.56 9.47
N LYS A 88 -6.67 9.13 10.27
CA LYS A 88 -8.11 9.01 10.09
C LYS A 88 -8.51 9.50 8.68
N ASN A 89 -9.48 8.85 8.09
CA ASN A 89 -10.01 9.18 6.76
C ASN A 89 -9.04 8.91 5.61
N SER A 90 -7.94 8.21 5.87
CA SER A 90 -7.05 7.75 4.81
C SER A 90 -7.66 6.55 4.09
N HIS A 91 -7.10 6.21 2.95
CA HIS A 91 -7.46 5.03 2.19
C HIS A 91 -6.30 4.03 2.27
N VAL A 92 -6.63 2.77 2.55
CA VAL A 92 -5.64 1.68 2.55
C VAL A 92 -6.03 0.66 1.49
N SER A 93 -5.10 0.35 0.61
CA SER A 93 -5.29 -0.64 -0.44
C SER A 93 -4.24 -1.74 -0.29
N GLY A 94 -4.63 -2.99 -0.43
CA GLY A 94 -3.72 -4.11 -0.35
C GLY A 94 -4.33 -5.34 -1.00
N GLY A 95 -3.59 -6.42 -1.06
CA GLY A 95 -4.07 -7.67 -1.61
C GLY A 95 -4.28 -8.72 -0.53
N LEU A 96 -5.38 -9.47 -0.62
CA LEU A 96 -5.75 -10.52 0.33
C LEU A 96 -5.86 -9.99 1.76
N LEU A 97 -6.67 -8.96 1.94
CA LEU A 97 -6.90 -8.36 3.26
C LEU A 97 -7.68 -9.31 4.16
N SER A 98 -7.16 -9.56 5.35
CA SER A 98 -7.84 -10.42 6.34
C SER A 98 -8.95 -9.68 7.05
N GLY A 99 -9.78 -10.43 7.80
CA GLY A 99 -10.84 -9.83 8.61
C GLY A 99 -10.33 -8.79 9.61
N GLU A 100 -9.11 -8.98 10.14
CA GLU A 100 -8.51 -8.03 11.06
C GLU A 100 -8.35 -6.64 10.43
N PHE A 101 -7.98 -6.58 9.15
CA PHE A 101 -7.90 -5.31 8.43
C PHE A 101 -9.24 -4.59 8.43
N TYR A 102 -10.30 -5.30 8.15
CA TYR A 102 -11.65 -4.70 8.08
C TYR A 102 -12.12 -4.21 9.44
N GLU A 103 -11.85 -4.98 10.50
CA GLU A 103 -12.23 -4.58 11.86
C GLU A 103 -11.50 -3.32 12.31
N LEU A 104 -10.18 -3.29 12.13
CA LEU A 104 -9.37 -2.15 12.55
C LEU A 104 -9.66 -0.90 11.72
N ALA A 105 -9.89 -1.06 10.43
CA ALA A 105 -10.24 0.05 9.56
C ALA A 105 -11.58 0.67 9.94
N LYS A 106 -12.55 -0.16 10.27
CA LYS A 106 -13.87 0.30 10.70
C LYS A 106 -13.78 1.12 11.99
N GLU A 107 -13.02 0.65 12.96
CA GLU A 107 -12.82 1.35 14.22
C GLU A 107 -12.23 2.73 14.03
N LYS A 108 -11.36 2.88 13.06
CA LYS A 108 -10.62 4.12 12.82
C LYS A 108 -11.16 4.96 11.68
N ASN A 109 -12.26 4.55 11.09
CA ASN A 109 -12.86 5.21 9.94
C ASN A 109 -11.89 5.36 8.76
N ILE A 110 -11.25 4.25 8.41
CA ILE A 110 -10.32 4.16 7.30
C ILE A 110 -10.98 3.34 6.19
N ARG A 111 -10.85 3.79 4.95
CA ARG A 111 -11.40 3.09 3.79
C ARG A 111 -10.42 2.03 3.33
N LEU A 112 -10.96 0.84 3.03
CA LEU A 112 -10.15 -0.27 2.51
C LEU A 112 -10.58 -0.64 1.12
N SER A 113 -9.61 -1.05 0.30
CA SER A 113 -9.90 -1.76 -0.93
C SER A 113 -8.92 -2.93 -1.07
N ASP A 114 -9.45 -4.08 -1.49
CA ASP A 114 -8.66 -5.27 -1.74
C ASP A 114 -8.55 -5.47 -3.24
N TYR A 115 -7.42 -5.05 -3.81
CA TYR A 115 -7.24 -5.09 -5.26
C TYR A 115 -7.13 -6.51 -5.81
N TYR A 116 -6.79 -7.49 -4.98
CA TYR A 116 -6.72 -8.89 -5.42
C TYR A 116 -8.12 -9.47 -5.68
N ARG A 117 -9.14 -8.95 -5.00
CA ARG A 117 -10.52 -9.41 -5.17
C ARG A 117 -11.21 -8.74 -6.35
N SER A 118 -10.55 -7.82 -7.04
CA SER A 118 -11.11 -7.20 -8.22
C SER A 118 -11.23 -8.21 -9.35
N GLU A 119 -12.43 -8.37 -9.90
CA GLU A 119 -12.65 -9.26 -11.04
C GLU A 119 -11.80 -8.88 -12.24
N GLU A 120 -11.61 -7.58 -12.44
CA GLU A 120 -10.80 -7.07 -13.54
C GLU A 120 -9.35 -7.54 -13.43
N LEU A 121 -8.78 -7.50 -12.24
CA LEU A 121 -7.41 -7.96 -12.05
C LEU A 121 -7.30 -9.47 -12.25
N GLN A 122 -8.27 -10.22 -11.76
CA GLN A 122 -8.28 -11.68 -11.90
C GLN A 122 -8.46 -12.13 -13.35
N ILE A 123 -9.27 -11.42 -14.12
CA ILE A 123 -9.53 -11.75 -15.52
C ILE A 123 -8.33 -11.39 -16.40
N LYS A 124 -7.76 -10.21 -16.22
CA LYS A 124 -6.68 -9.72 -17.05
C LYS A 124 -5.34 -10.37 -16.74
N ASN A 125 -5.10 -10.68 -15.47
CA ASN A 125 -3.80 -11.17 -15.03
C ASN A 125 -3.95 -12.30 -14.04
N SER A 126 -3.44 -13.46 -14.36
CA SER A 126 -3.32 -14.54 -13.38
C SER A 126 -2.37 -14.16 -12.24
N VAL A 127 -1.44 -13.23 -12.52
CA VAL A 127 -0.52 -12.68 -11.53
C VAL A 127 -0.70 -11.18 -11.49
N PRO A 128 -1.02 -10.58 -10.33
CA PRO A 128 -1.19 -9.14 -10.22
C PRO A 128 0.10 -8.38 -10.55
N THR A 129 -0.01 -7.36 -11.40
CA THR A 129 1.10 -6.45 -11.68
C THR A 129 0.97 -5.23 -10.78
N ALA A 130 2.09 -4.57 -10.52
CA ALA A 130 2.09 -3.32 -9.75
C ALA A 130 1.18 -2.27 -10.40
N GLU A 131 1.30 -2.12 -11.71
CA GLU A 131 0.51 -1.14 -12.47
C GLU A 131 -0.98 -1.42 -12.38
N GLY A 132 -1.39 -2.67 -12.59
CA GLY A 132 -2.80 -3.06 -12.50
C GLY A 132 -3.37 -2.84 -11.11
N ALA A 133 -2.61 -3.21 -10.08
CA ALA A 133 -3.02 -3.01 -8.69
C ALA A 133 -3.21 -1.53 -8.37
N ILE A 134 -2.30 -0.68 -8.81
CA ILE A 134 -2.37 0.77 -8.59
C ILE A 134 -3.59 1.36 -9.31
N GLU A 135 -3.82 0.97 -10.55
CA GLU A 135 -4.96 1.49 -11.31
C GLU A 135 -6.29 1.13 -10.65
N ILE A 136 -6.42 -0.10 -10.16
CA ILE A 136 -7.61 -0.55 -9.45
C ILE A 136 -7.78 0.23 -8.15
N ALA A 137 -6.70 0.39 -7.38
CA ALA A 137 -6.74 1.13 -6.13
C ALA A 137 -7.17 2.57 -6.36
N MET A 138 -6.63 3.23 -7.39
CA MET A 138 -6.97 4.61 -7.71
C MET A 138 -8.44 4.76 -8.13
N ARG A 139 -8.96 3.77 -8.84
CA ARG A 139 -10.35 3.79 -9.30
C ARG A 139 -11.35 3.67 -8.16
N GLU A 140 -10.99 2.91 -7.12
CA GLU A 140 -11.83 2.70 -5.95
C GLU A 140 -11.76 3.83 -4.94
N MET A 141 -10.83 4.77 -5.12
CA MET A 141 -10.69 5.90 -4.23
C MET A 141 -11.83 6.91 -4.45
N PRO A 142 -12.38 7.46 -3.36
CA PRO A 142 -13.54 8.37 -3.47
C PRO A 142 -13.16 9.79 -3.88
N VAL A 143 -11.90 10.06 -4.17
CA VAL A 143 -11.45 11.40 -4.55
C VAL A 143 -11.24 11.49 -6.05
N THR A 144 -11.58 12.65 -6.59
CA THR A 144 -11.40 12.95 -8.01
C THR A 144 -10.06 13.65 -8.19
N LEU A 145 -9.30 13.15 -9.12
CA LEU A 145 -7.98 13.71 -9.44
C LEU A 145 -8.09 14.84 -10.46
#